data_18475547c74f1079f220e4cb8302e912
#
_entry.id   18475547c74f1079f220e4cb8302e912
#
_cell.length_a   1.000
_cell.length_b   1.000
_cell.length_c   1.000
_cell.angle_alpha   90.00
_cell.angle_beta   90.00
_cell.angle_gamma   90.00
#
_symmetry.space_group_name_H-M   'P 1'
#
loop_
_entity.id
_entity.type
_entity.pdbx_description
1 polymer ?
#
loop_
_entity_poly.entity_id
_entity_poly.type
_entity_poly.pdbx_seq_one_letter_code
_entity_poly.pdbx_strand_id
1 'polypeptide(L)'
;MDIKALKNKWLSVGAQVEETEYSQCGYDYDITLQAQQIHPFAELMLAEGFYLVSVTAVHAKPAIEVVYQFAIAGSQRCRVIARIAVEGDGTVPTICDVYDGANWHEREVRDFYGVVFAGHPNLEPLILAEEDVDLKPLLKDEKRLKDISELRRKVAEPEPEKTAPAEKKAPAAEEQKAAKPQASN
;
A
#
# COMPACT_ATOMS: atom_id res chain seq x y z
N MET A 1 -18.54 -4.59 -10.74
CA MET A 1 -18.49 -4.31 -9.29
C MET A 1 -19.07 -2.93 -9.07
N ASP A 2 -20.06 -2.79 -8.21
CA ASP A 2 -20.59 -1.47 -7.83
C ASP A 2 -19.79 -0.94 -6.64
N ILE A 3 -18.89 0.00 -6.90
CA ILE A 3 -17.99 0.59 -5.91
C ILE A 3 -18.75 1.31 -4.79
N LYS A 4 -19.90 1.95 -5.12
CA LYS A 4 -20.73 2.63 -4.09
C LYS A 4 -21.34 1.63 -3.12
N ALA A 5 -21.84 0.51 -3.65
CA ALA A 5 -22.37 -0.57 -2.82
C ALA A 5 -21.27 -1.18 -1.93
N LEU A 6 -20.07 -1.37 -2.48
CA LEU A 6 -18.92 -1.90 -1.76
C LEU A 6 -18.47 -0.97 -0.63
N LYS A 7 -18.37 0.34 -0.87
CA LYS A 7 -18.05 1.34 0.18
C LYS A 7 -19.08 1.31 1.31
N ASN A 8 -20.36 1.21 1.00
CA ASN A 8 -21.41 1.11 2.03
C ASN A 8 -21.24 -0.14 2.89
N LYS A 9 -20.81 -1.27 2.30
CA LYS A 9 -20.51 -2.49 3.06
C LYS A 9 -19.30 -2.31 3.97
N TRP A 10 -18.22 -1.66 3.51
CA TRP A 10 -17.07 -1.36 4.37
C TRP A 10 -17.46 -0.44 5.54
N LEU A 11 -18.24 0.60 5.28
CA LEU A 11 -18.74 1.48 6.33
C LEU A 11 -19.62 0.74 7.35
N SER A 12 -20.39 -0.28 6.91
CA SER A 12 -21.25 -1.06 7.82
C SER A 12 -20.47 -1.91 8.84
N VAL A 13 -19.22 -2.27 8.55
CA VAL A 13 -18.34 -2.95 9.51
C VAL A 13 -17.54 -1.95 10.37
N GLY A 14 -17.86 -0.66 10.28
CA GLY A 14 -17.23 0.39 11.07
C GLY A 14 -15.91 0.92 10.51
N ALA A 15 -15.56 0.59 9.27
CA ALA A 15 -14.35 1.06 8.60
C ALA A 15 -14.41 2.57 8.30
N GLN A 16 -13.28 3.25 8.46
CA GLN A 16 -13.07 4.60 7.92
C GLN A 16 -12.43 4.45 6.54
N VAL A 17 -13.05 5.01 5.51
CA VAL A 17 -12.67 4.80 4.10
C VAL A 17 -12.23 6.10 3.48
N GLU A 18 -10.98 6.15 3.00
CA GLU A 18 -10.44 7.22 2.16
C GLU A 18 -10.23 6.71 0.73
N GLU A 19 -10.65 7.52 -0.25
CA GLU A 19 -10.27 7.28 -1.65
C GLU A 19 -8.90 7.86 -1.92
N THR A 20 -8.09 7.13 -2.68
CA THR A 20 -6.74 7.55 -3.03
C THR A 20 -6.55 7.56 -4.54
N GLU A 21 -5.57 8.31 -5.00
CA GLU A 21 -5.19 8.31 -6.41
C GLU A 21 -4.20 7.17 -6.69
N TYR A 22 -4.66 6.15 -7.42
CA TYR A 22 -3.85 4.97 -7.70
C TYR A 22 -2.50 5.28 -8.36
N SER A 23 -2.46 6.26 -9.25
CA SER A 23 -1.23 6.67 -9.95
C SER A 23 -0.13 7.16 -9.00
N GLN A 24 -0.53 7.69 -7.84
CA GLN A 24 0.38 8.23 -6.83
C GLN A 24 0.66 7.24 -5.72
N CYS A 25 -0.37 6.53 -5.24
CA CYS A 25 -0.30 5.70 -4.06
C CYS A 25 -0.10 4.20 -4.37
N GLY A 26 -0.51 3.75 -5.56
CA GLY A 26 -0.48 2.33 -5.95
C GLY A 26 -1.67 1.52 -5.43
N TYR A 27 -2.65 2.16 -4.79
CA TYR A 27 -3.90 1.57 -4.32
C TYR A 27 -5.04 2.58 -4.45
N ASP A 28 -6.29 2.10 -4.46
CA ASP A 28 -7.48 2.89 -4.73
C ASP A 28 -8.17 3.36 -3.45
N TYR A 29 -8.03 2.61 -2.36
CA TYR A 29 -8.65 2.90 -1.06
C TYR A 29 -7.69 2.64 0.08
N ASP A 30 -7.64 3.58 1.03
CA ASP A 30 -7.01 3.45 2.34
C ASP A 30 -8.11 3.33 3.40
N ILE A 31 -8.10 2.25 4.16
CA ILE A 31 -9.13 1.91 5.13
C ILE A 31 -8.50 1.79 6.51
N THR A 32 -9.01 2.55 7.46
CA THR A 32 -8.60 2.45 8.85
C THR A 32 -9.64 1.65 9.64
N LEU A 33 -9.17 0.64 10.36
CA LEU A 33 -9.96 -0.29 11.16
C LEU A 33 -9.47 -0.32 12.62
N GLN A 34 -10.37 -0.66 13.52
CA GLN A 34 -10.00 -1.15 14.84
C GLN A 34 -9.66 -2.65 14.77
N ALA A 35 -8.87 -3.15 15.72
CA ALA A 35 -8.42 -4.55 15.71
C ALA A 35 -9.57 -5.54 15.57
N GLN A 36 -10.68 -5.36 16.30
CA GLN A 36 -11.83 -6.27 16.27
C GLN A 36 -12.59 -6.27 14.95
N GLN A 37 -12.36 -5.28 14.08
CA GLN A 37 -13.07 -5.15 12.80
C GLN A 37 -12.38 -5.92 11.66
N ILE A 38 -11.12 -6.37 11.86
CA ILE A 38 -10.36 -6.99 10.76
C ILE A 38 -10.98 -8.30 10.30
N HIS A 39 -11.43 -9.15 11.22
CA HIS A 39 -11.97 -10.44 10.85
C HIS A 39 -13.28 -10.30 10.05
N PRO A 40 -14.34 -9.59 10.50
CA PRO A 40 -15.54 -9.37 9.69
C PRO A 40 -15.25 -8.57 8.40
N PHE A 41 -14.23 -7.70 8.40
CA PHE A 41 -13.79 -7.04 7.19
C PHE A 41 -13.16 -8.02 6.19
N ALA A 42 -12.31 -8.93 6.65
CA ALA A 42 -11.69 -9.96 5.82
C ALA A 42 -12.73 -10.91 5.19
N GLU A 43 -13.72 -11.35 5.97
CA GLU A 43 -14.85 -12.15 5.47
C GLU A 43 -15.61 -11.41 4.36
N LEU A 44 -15.88 -10.12 4.56
CA LEU A 44 -16.53 -9.27 3.57
C LEU A 44 -15.69 -9.17 2.29
N MET A 45 -14.37 -8.93 2.42
CA MET A 45 -13.47 -8.84 1.27
C MET A 45 -13.43 -10.15 0.47
N LEU A 46 -13.40 -11.30 1.15
CA LEU A 46 -13.45 -12.61 0.50
C LEU A 46 -14.78 -12.81 -0.25
N ALA A 47 -15.92 -12.47 0.38
CA ALA A 47 -17.24 -12.56 -0.22
C ALA A 47 -17.40 -11.68 -1.47
N GLU A 48 -16.71 -10.53 -1.52
CA GLU A 48 -16.67 -9.63 -2.67
C GLU A 48 -15.61 -10.03 -3.73
N GLY A 49 -14.92 -11.15 -3.53
CA GLY A 49 -13.95 -11.71 -4.48
C GLY A 49 -12.56 -11.06 -4.41
N PHE A 50 -12.22 -10.36 -3.34
CA PHE A 50 -10.87 -9.91 -3.09
C PHE A 50 -9.98 -11.04 -2.60
N TYR A 51 -8.74 -11.07 -3.03
CA TYR A 51 -7.70 -11.93 -2.48
C TYR A 51 -6.73 -11.10 -1.61
N LEU A 52 -6.14 -11.76 -0.63
CA LEU A 52 -5.09 -11.17 0.20
C LEU A 52 -3.78 -11.17 -0.60
N VAL A 53 -3.17 -10.01 -0.71
CA VAL A 53 -1.86 -9.83 -1.36
C VAL A 53 -0.73 -9.98 -0.36
N SER A 54 -0.85 -9.32 0.80
CA SER A 54 0.15 -9.37 1.87
C SER A 54 -0.41 -8.85 3.19
N VAL A 55 0.23 -9.26 4.28
CA VAL A 55 0.13 -8.60 5.59
C VAL A 55 1.53 -8.19 5.99
N THR A 56 1.70 -6.97 6.46
CA THR A 56 2.97 -6.45 6.96
C THR A 56 2.73 -5.49 8.11
N ALA A 57 3.79 -4.94 8.70
CA ALA A 57 3.64 -3.93 9.74
C ALA A 57 4.61 -2.76 9.53
N VAL A 58 4.27 -1.63 10.12
CA VAL A 58 5.08 -0.42 10.13
C VAL A 58 5.20 0.08 11.56
N HIS A 59 6.45 0.18 12.07
CA HIS A 59 6.69 0.79 13.37
C HIS A 59 6.88 2.29 13.21
N ALA A 60 5.87 3.04 13.63
CA ALA A 60 5.80 4.50 13.56
C ALA A 60 5.09 5.05 14.80
N LYS A 61 5.10 6.36 15.00
CA LYS A 61 4.29 7.01 16.06
C LYS A 61 2.85 7.18 15.60
N PRO A 62 1.86 6.97 16.45
CA PRO A 62 1.99 6.64 17.89
C PRO A 62 2.16 5.14 18.17
N ALA A 63 1.94 4.25 17.21
CA ALA A 63 1.92 2.79 17.42
C ALA A 63 2.44 2.04 16.20
N ILE A 64 2.61 0.71 16.35
CA ILE A 64 2.79 -0.19 15.21
C ILE A 64 1.45 -0.24 14.46
N GLU A 65 1.50 -0.08 13.13
CA GLU A 65 0.35 -0.37 12.26
C GLU A 65 0.55 -1.71 11.56
N VAL A 66 -0.42 -2.60 11.68
CA VAL A 66 -0.52 -3.77 10.80
C VAL A 66 -1.28 -3.35 9.55
N VAL A 67 -0.71 -3.71 8.40
CA VAL A 67 -1.19 -3.28 7.09
C VAL A 67 -1.53 -4.50 6.26
N TYR A 68 -2.80 -4.63 5.91
CA TYR A 68 -3.33 -5.67 5.04
C TYR A 68 -3.54 -5.10 3.65
N GLN A 69 -3.06 -5.81 2.65
CA GLN A 69 -3.26 -5.43 1.26
C GLN A 69 -4.19 -6.44 0.58
N PHE A 70 -5.31 -5.95 0.07
CA PHE A 70 -6.26 -6.74 -0.69
C PHE A 70 -6.32 -6.25 -2.14
N ALA A 71 -6.63 -7.16 -3.06
CA ALA A 71 -6.83 -6.80 -4.45
C ALA A 71 -7.89 -7.69 -5.10
N ILE A 72 -8.53 -7.15 -6.12
CA ILE A 72 -9.37 -7.91 -7.04
C ILE A 72 -8.81 -7.79 -8.45
N ALA A 73 -8.72 -8.91 -9.16
CA ALA A 73 -8.26 -8.97 -10.53
C ALA A 73 -9.45 -8.96 -11.52
N GLY A 74 -9.17 -8.61 -12.76
CA GLY A 74 -10.15 -8.63 -13.84
C GLY A 74 -10.36 -7.28 -14.50
N SER A 75 -11.53 -7.09 -15.11
CA SER A 75 -11.87 -5.87 -15.87
C SER A 75 -12.00 -4.61 -14.99
N GLN A 76 -12.26 -4.80 -13.70
CA GLN A 76 -12.32 -3.73 -12.72
C GLN A 76 -11.30 -4.02 -11.61
N ARG A 77 -10.05 -3.63 -11.85
CA ARG A 77 -8.97 -3.71 -10.86
C ARG A 77 -9.26 -2.76 -9.70
N CYS A 78 -9.13 -3.26 -8.48
CA CYS A 78 -9.19 -2.46 -7.27
C CYS A 78 -8.17 -2.98 -6.26
N ARG A 79 -7.39 -2.10 -5.66
CA ARG A 79 -6.49 -2.39 -4.55
C ARG A 79 -6.91 -1.61 -3.33
N VAL A 80 -6.93 -2.30 -2.21
CA VAL A 80 -7.36 -1.77 -0.92
C VAL A 80 -6.26 -2.03 0.10
N ILE A 81 -5.89 -0.99 0.83
CA ILE A 81 -5.03 -1.09 2.00
C ILE A 81 -5.90 -0.94 3.23
N ALA A 82 -5.87 -1.93 4.13
CA ALA A 82 -6.52 -1.84 5.43
C ALA A 82 -5.45 -1.76 6.53
N ARG A 83 -5.62 -0.81 7.45
CA ARG A 83 -4.65 -0.49 8.49
C ARG A 83 -5.27 -0.61 9.87
N ILE A 84 -4.52 -1.18 10.79
CA ILE A 84 -4.88 -1.33 12.19
C ILE A 84 -3.73 -0.80 13.03
N ALA A 85 -4.00 0.21 13.86
CA ALA A 85 -3.08 0.60 14.91
C ALA A 85 -3.13 -0.47 16.02
N VAL A 86 -1.97 -1.02 16.34
CA VAL A 86 -1.83 -2.03 17.39
C VAL A 86 -1.78 -1.32 18.74
N GLU A 87 -2.79 -1.52 19.56
CA GLU A 87 -2.96 -0.88 20.87
C GLU A 87 -2.85 -1.90 22.01
N GLY A 88 -2.71 -1.40 23.23
CA GLY A 88 -2.78 -2.19 24.44
C GLY A 88 -1.69 -3.25 24.55
N ASP A 89 -2.09 -4.52 24.55
CA ASP A 89 -1.22 -5.67 24.71
C ASP A 89 -0.51 -6.14 23.42
N GLY A 90 -0.68 -5.39 22.33
CA GLY A 90 -0.06 -5.74 21.05
C GLY A 90 -0.78 -6.85 20.28
N THR A 91 -2.06 -7.10 20.58
CA THR A 91 -2.83 -8.23 20.02
C THR A 91 -3.80 -7.78 18.93
N VAL A 92 -3.85 -8.52 17.83
CA VAL A 92 -4.77 -8.35 16.69
C VAL A 92 -5.41 -9.70 16.39
N PRO A 93 -6.72 -9.80 16.07
CA PRO A 93 -7.31 -11.06 15.64
C PRO A 93 -6.66 -11.57 14.35
N THR A 94 -6.44 -12.88 14.26
CA THR A 94 -5.99 -13.54 13.02
C THR A 94 -7.08 -13.50 11.94
N ILE A 95 -6.66 -13.57 10.68
CA ILE A 95 -7.55 -13.82 9.54
C ILE A 95 -7.17 -15.10 8.78
N CYS A 96 -6.39 -16.00 9.42
CA CYS A 96 -5.93 -17.24 8.80
C CYS A 96 -7.06 -18.20 8.43
N ASP A 97 -8.17 -18.15 9.12
CA ASP A 97 -9.38 -18.95 8.84
C ASP A 97 -10.17 -18.41 7.65
N VAL A 98 -9.94 -17.15 7.27
CA VAL A 98 -10.56 -16.52 6.10
C VAL A 98 -9.62 -16.58 4.89
N TYR A 99 -8.33 -16.32 5.10
CA TYR A 99 -7.29 -16.35 4.08
C TYR A 99 -6.11 -17.21 4.53
N ASP A 100 -5.96 -18.40 4.00
CA ASP A 100 -4.84 -19.31 4.32
C ASP A 100 -3.47 -18.66 4.15
N GLY A 101 -3.34 -17.77 3.15
CA GLY A 101 -2.11 -17.02 2.91
C GLY A 101 -1.70 -16.08 4.05
N ALA A 102 -2.63 -15.69 4.92
CA ALA A 102 -2.33 -14.86 6.07
C ALA A 102 -1.40 -15.55 7.07
N ASN A 103 -1.44 -16.89 7.17
CA ASN A 103 -0.67 -17.65 8.13
C ASN A 103 0.83 -17.27 8.16
N TRP A 104 1.48 -17.26 7.02
CA TRP A 104 2.90 -16.96 6.94
C TRP A 104 3.20 -15.47 7.16
N HIS A 105 2.36 -14.61 6.63
CA HIS A 105 2.52 -13.17 6.81
C HIS A 105 2.35 -12.73 8.27
N GLU A 106 1.38 -13.29 8.98
CA GLU A 106 1.14 -12.98 10.39
C GLU A 106 2.30 -13.47 11.27
N ARG A 107 2.86 -14.65 10.98
CA ARG A 107 4.06 -15.15 11.64
C ARG A 107 5.28 -14.27 11.36
N GLU A 108 5.47 -13.80 10.12
CA GLU A 108 6.54 -12.85 9.77
C GLU A 108 6.39 -11.54 10.57
N VAL A 109 5.18 -10.98 10.63
CA VAL A 109 4.91 -9.77 11.42
C VAL A 109 5.18 -10.00 12.90
N ARG A 110 4.81 -11.16 13.44
CA ARG A 110 5.13 -11.54 14.82
C ARG A 110 6.64 -11.63 15.04
N ASP A 111 7.39 -12.27 14.16
CA ASP A 111 8.83 -12.41 14.27
C ASP A 111 9.53 -11.05 14.33
N PHE A 112 9.17 -10.15 13.41
CA PHE A 112 9.89 -8.90 13.23
C PHE A 112 9.42 -7.73 14.11
N TYR A 113 8.15 -7.72 14.50
CA TYR A 113 7.54 -6.62 15.25
C TYR A 113 6.98 -7.03 16.61
N GLY A 114 6.81 -8.32 16.87
CA GLY A 114 6.27 -8.81 18.13
C GLY A 114 4.75 -8.73 18.27
N VAL A 115 4.02 -8.42 17.19
CA VAL A 115 2.56 -8.42 17.20
C VAL A 115 2.03 -9.83 17.41
N VAL A 116 1.06 -9.99 18.30
CA VAL A 116 0.40 -11.27 18.59
C VAL A 116 -0.90 -11.38 17.81
N PHE A 117 -1.07 -12.45 17.03
CA PHE A 117 -2.30 -12.70 16.30
C PHE A 117 -3.17 -13.69 17.06
N ALA A 118 -4.22 -13.19 17.73
CA ALA A 118 -5.12 -14.00 18.54
C ALA A 118 -5.92 -14.96 17.67
N GLY A 119 -5.91 -16.26 18.06
CA GLY A 119 -6.59 -17.31 17.31
C GLY A 119 -5.77 -17.90 16.15
N HIS A 120 -4.53 -17.44 15.92
CA HIS A 120 -3.67 -18.03 14.90
C HIS A 120 -3.37 -19.50 15.21
N PRO A 121 -3.51 -20.42 14.24
CA PRO A 121 -3.42 -21.87 14.49
C PRO A 121 -2.01 -22.33 14.86
N ASN A 122 -0.97 -21.63 14.40
CA ASN A 122 0.43 -21.96 14.67
C ASN A 122 1.29 -20.69 14.63
N LEU A 123 1.36 -19.96 15.74
CA LEU A 123 2.14 -18.73 15.87
C LEU A 123 3.60 -19.00 16.32
N GLU A 124 4.24 -20.02 15.70
CA GLU A 124 5.67 -20.30 15.89
C GLU A 124 6.56 -19.40 15.02
N PRO A 125 7.85 -19.25 15.33
CA PRO A 125 8.78 -18.53 14.48
C PRO A 125 8.76 -19.05 13.04
N LEU A 126 8.83 -18.15 12.07
CA LEU A 126 8.86 -18.47 10.65
C LEU A 126 10.25 -18.26 10.03
N ILE A 127 10.84 -17.12 10.33
CA ILE A 127 12.10 -16.64 9.71
C ILE A 127 13.22 -16.63 10.75
N LEU A 128 12.92 -16.19 11.97
CA LEU A 128 13.91 -16.14 13.05
C LEU A 128 14.15 -17.55 13.61
N ALA A 129 15.39 -17.81 14.03
CA ALA A 129 15.72 -19.01 14.80
C ALA A 129 14.99 -18.95 16.17
N GLU A 130 14.76 -20.13 16.77
CA GLU A 130 14.06 -20.22 18.07
C GLU A 130 14.76 -19.43 19.18
N GLU A 131 16.11 -19.38 19.15
CA GLU A 131 16.93 -18.60 20.08
C GLU A 131 16.84 -17.08 19.88
N ASP A 132 16.40 -16.64 18.70
CA ASP A 132 16.34 -15.23 18.29
C ASP A 132 14.94 -14.63 18.34
N VAL A 133 13.96 -15.38 18.81
CA VAL A 133 12.54 -15.01 18.81
C VAL A 133 12.23 -13.67 19.49
N ASP A 134 13.07 -13.24 20.42
CA ASP A 134 12.89 -11.98 21.16
C ASP A 134 13.56 -10.76 20.51
N LEU A 135 14.32 -10.94 19.42
CA LEU A 135 15.10 -9.86 18.79
C LEU A 135 14.24 -8.74 18.23
N LYS A 136 13.07 -9.05 17.65
CA LYS A 136 12.16 -8.09 16.98
C LYS A 136 12.94 -7.08 16.11
N PRO A 137 13.64 -7.56 15.06
CA PRO A 137 14.70 -6.79 14.39
C PRO A 137 14.21 -5.56 13.64
N LEU A 138 12.92 -5.44 13.36
CA LEU A 138 12.35 -4.27 12.67
C LEU A 138 11.73 -3.23 13.61
N LEU A 139 11.78 -3.47 14.91
CA LEU A 139 11.48 -2.41 15.88
C LEU A 139 12.55 -1.32 15.82
N LYS A 140 12.11 -0.08 15.79
CA LYS A 140 13.00 1.10 15.76
C LYS A 140 13.09 1.71 17.16
N ASP A 141 14.25 2.31 17.45
CA ASP A 141 14.38 3.17 18.62
C ASP A 141 13.43 4.35 18.54
N GLU A 142 12.89 4.80 19.67
CA GLU A 142 11.96 5.94 19.76
C GLU A 142 12.45 7.20 19.05
N LYS A 143 13.77 7.45 19.07
CA LYS A 143 14.42 8.60 18.42
C LYS A 143 14.38 8.53 16.90
N ARG A 144 14.17 7.34 16.33
CA ARG A 144 14.13 7.09 14.87
C ARG A 144 12.71 6.93 14.34
N LEU A 145 11.71 6.93 15.23
CA LEU A 145 10.33 6.80 14.83
C LEU A 145 9.86 8.10 14.17
N LYS A 146 9.31 7.95 12.96
CA LYS A 146 8.58 9.00 12.26
C LYS A 146 7.11 8.92 12.65
N ASP A 147 6.42 10.03 12.53
CA ASP A 147 4.96 10.05 12.64
C ASP A 147 4.34 9.28 11.46
N ILE A 148 3.28 8.54 11.73
CA ILE A 148 2.60 7.75 10.69
C ILE A 148 2.03 8.63 9.58
N SER A 149 1.63 9.86 9.91
CA SER A 149 1.15 10.84 8.94
C SER A 149 2.21 11.29 7.94
N GLU A 150 3.50 11.24 8.31
CA GLU A 150 4.61 11.53 7.41
C GLU A 150 4.91 10.36 6.46
N LEU A 151 4.58 9.13 6.90
CA LEU A 151 4.82 7.91 6.12
C LEU A 151 3.69 7.61 5.14
N ARG A 152 2.47 8.05 5.46
CA ARG A 152 1.33 7.95 4.54
C ARG A 152 1.55 8.93 3.39
N ARG A 153 1.53 8.43 2.16
CA ARG A 153 1.57 9.31 0.99
C ARG A 153 0.30 10.17 1.00
N LYS A 154 0.47 11.47 1.21
CA LYS A 154 -0.60 12.44 0.93
C LYS A 154 -0.78 12.48 -0.58
N VAL A 155 -2.02 12.49 -1.04
CA VAL A 155 -2.34 12.85 -2.42
C VAL A 155 -1.72 14.23 -2.64
N ALA A 156 -0.64 14.32 -3.41
CA ALA A 156 -0.05 15.61 -3.74
C ALA A 156 -1.09 16.39 -4.53
N GLU A 157 -1.36 17.64 -4.13
CA GLU A 157 -2.08 18.55 -5.01
C GLU A 157 -1.38 18.53 -6.38
N PRO A 158 -2.12 18.45 -7.50
CA PRO A 158 -1.51 18.40 -8.82
C PRO A 158 -0.57 19.59 -8.95
N GLU A 159 0.73 19.34 -9.13
CA GLU A 159 1.67 20.42 -9.47
C GLU A 159 1.10 21.13 -10.69
N PRO A 160 1.05 22.48 -10.67
CA PRO A 160 0.60 23.23 -11.85
C PRO A 160 1.48 22.79 -13.03
N GLU A 161 0.84 22.34 -14.10
CA GLU A 161 1.51 21.94 -15.35
C GLU A 161 2.61 22.96 -15.66
N LYS A 162 3.86 22.55 -15.58
CA LYS A 162 4.98 23.33 -16.12
C LYS A 162 4.75 23.38 -17.62
N THR A 163 4.19 24.49 -18.08
CA THR A 163 4.10 24.82 -19.49
C THR A 163 5.47 24.60 -20.12
N ALA A 164 5.53 23.65 -21.06
CA ALA A 164 6.73 23.36 -21.81
C ALA A 164 7.29 24.65 -22.41
N PRO A 165 8.62 24.87 -22.40
CA PRO A 165 9.20 26.04 -23.02
C PRO A 165 8.88 26.05 -24.52
N ALA A 166 8.29 27.14 -25.00
CA ALA A 166 8.00 27.35 -26.41
C ALA A 166 9.23 27.04 -27.27
N GLU A 167 9.11 26.12 -28.22
CA GLU A 167 10.09 25.87 -29.26
C GLU A 167 10.43 27.17 -29.96
N LYS A 168 11.67 27.64 -29.81
CA LYS A 168 12.22 28.71 -30.63
C LYS A 168 12.35 28.18 -32.05
N LYS A 169 11.49 28.68 -32.95
CA LYS A 169 11.66 28.53 -34.39
C LYS A 169 13.07 28.98 -34.79
N ALA A 170 13.84 28.09 -35.37
CA ALA A 170 15.08 28.44 -36.06
C ALA A 170 14.78 29.26 -37.33
N PRO A 171 15.59 30.28 -37.67
CA PRO A 171 15.39 31.06 -38.87
C PRO A 171 15.80 30.23 -40.10
N ALA A 172 15.00 30.34 -41.15
CA ALA A 172 15.23 29.78 -42.46
C ALA A 172 16.56 30.28 -43.04
N ALA A 173 17.39 29.35 -43.49
CA ALA A 173 18.59 29.68 -44.27
C ALA A 173 18.21 29.87 -45.77
N GLU A 174 18.59 31.03 -46.27
CA GLU A 174 18.46 31.45 -47.68
C GLU A 174 19.23 30.53 -48.64
N GLU A 175 18.52 30.11 -49.68
CA GLU A 175 19.13 29.58 -50.90
C GLU A 175 20.03 30.58 -51.57
N GLN A 176 21.32 30.33 -51.64
CA GLN A 176 22.18 31.02 -52.66
C GLN A 176 22.48 30.04 -53.79
N LYS A 177 21.86 30.37 -54.95
CA LYS A 177 22.24 29.93 -56.29
C LYS A 177 23.68 30.34 -56.54
N ALA A 178 24.50 29.43 -56.93
CA ALA A 178 25.71 29.73 -57.70
C ALA A 178 25.89 28.74 -58.87
N ALA A 179 26.14 29.36 -59.99
CA ALA A 179 26.16 28.88 -61.32
C ALA A 179 27.32 27.93 -61.65
N LYS A 180 27.06 27.06 -62.62
CA LYS A 180 28.08 26.35 -63.40
C LYS A 180 29.03 27.31 -64.15
N PRO A 181 30.24 26.88 -64.47
CA PRO A 181 30.67 26.97 -65.85
C PRO A 181 31.14 25.61 -66.44
N GLN A 182 30.88 25.54 -67.74
CA GLN A 182 31.33 24.52 -68.67
C GLN A 182 32.86 24.61 -68.95
N ALA A 183 33.40 23.55 -69.38
CA ALA A 183 34.18 23.36 -70.65
C ALA A 183 35.37 22.42 -70.47
N SER A 184 35.34 21.42 -71.26
CA SER A 184 36.31 21.03 -72.31
C SER A 184 37.68 20.49 -71.85
N ASN A 185 37.93 19.27 -72.05
CA ASN A 185 38.56 18.56 -73.18
C ASN A 185 38.53 17.06 -72.88
#